data_256ac83618dc3791cdc7a91937bc2f54
#
_entry.id   256ac83618dc3791cdc7a91937bc2f54
#
_cell.length_a   1.000
_cell.length_b   1.000
_cell.length_c   1.000
_cell.angle_alpha   90.00
_cell.angle_beta   90.00
_cell.angle_gamma   90.00
#
_symmetry.space_group_name_H-M   'P 1'
#
loop_
_entity.id
_entity.type
_entity.pdbx_description
1 polymer ?
#
loop_
_entity_poly.entity_id
_entity_poly.type
_entity_poly.pdbx_seq_one_letter_code
_entity_poly.pdbx_strand_id
1 'polypeptide(L)'
;MVNQSLKLAVICTLTLVILALPGFSSQGKSESDTPPFSPAPYRIGERLTYNVSFANVISAAHVELFVGARGSFFGRDGVQLRAHAETTGVVNAALFAINNNYVTYVDPASGLPFRSQQIVRDATKTSDFERALNEPAGLEAIPSKLRTGESPGTYDFLSAIYRLRSLPLAEGASYYLSVKGDVEDYQVELKVKGRQTIKTSVGSFNTIASQLHVANNSRANGYRIRIFFSDDERHVPVLITARLAGGELRAELAGSEFVKSAIATPPVNPPGPTPATPSQPSPNPESGSLEDLPFNVGEQLNYQIFLGNLQAPAGNAMFHVRSRARQFDRDALLFTLKAQTTNAAQRLFFANDQFSSYVDPKTLLPFRSEMNLIEGSRRLNQTLTINQDYGTATSDKSERIEIPIGTHDYLSFFYLARTFNITPPKRNAVSILVNNRPKTLFITSVKREAIQIGTQTIPTIQLSLTTDDPQPDKYLFRVWVSDDKRRLPVRFTATTRLGQVRADLAIIPLTSQ
;
A
#
# COMPACT_ATOMS: atom_id res chain seq x y z
N MET A 1 -16.28 -26.92 12.66
CA MET A 1 -17.27 -26.29 11.77
C MET A 1 -17.33 -24.75 11.86
N VAL A 2 -17.12 -24.15 13.03
CA VAL A 2 -17.09 -22.69 13.21
C VAL A 2 -15.93 -22.01 12.45
N ASN A 3 -14.80 -22.72 12.31
CA ASN A 3 -13.57 -22.18 11.72
C ASN A 3 -13.63 -21.91 10.19
N GLN A 4 -14.43 -22.66 9.44
CA GLN A 4 -14.57 -22.41 7.98
C GLN A 4 -15.48 -21.23 7.66
N SER A 5 -16.51 -21.02 8.45
CA SER A 5 -17.44 -19.89 8.26
C SER A 5 -16.79 -18.54 8.56
N LEU A 6 -15.87 -18.50 9.53
CA LEU A 6 -15.14 -17.29 9.91
C LEU A 6 -14.03 -16.94 8.90
N LYS A 7 -13.29 -17.93 8.38
CA LYS A 7 -12.34 -17.76 7.26
C LYS A 7 -13.03 -17.19 6.02
N LEU A 8 -14.22 -17.73 5.72
CA LEU A 8 -15.06 -17.27 4.61
C LEU A 8 -15.50 -15.82 4.77
N ALA A 9 -15.71 -15.40 5.96
CA ALA A 9 -16.34 -14.14 6.30
C ALA A 9 -15.41 -12.93 6.24
N VAL A 10 -14.17 -13.07 6.67
CA VAL A 10 -13.16 -12.00 6.54
C VAL A 10 -12.65 -11.91 5.11
N ILE A 11 -12.56 -13.04 4.40
CA ILE A 11 -12.33 -13.06 2.96
C ILE A 11 -13.52 -12.42 2.23
N CYS A 12 -14.76 -12.65 2.68
CA CYS A 12 -15.98 -12.15 2.05
C CYS A 12 -16.23 -10.64 2.21
N THR A 13 -15.68 -9.97 3.21
CA THR A 13 -15.84 -8.50 3.32
C THR A 13 -14.83 -7.73 2.51
N LEU A 14 -13.73 -8.34 2.14
CA LEU A 14 -12.76 -7.77 1.21
C LEU A 14 -12.82 -8.41 -0.16
N THR A 15 -13.09 -9.70 -0.24
CA THR A 15 -13.40 -10.43 -1.46
C THR A 15 -14.89 -10.70 -1.52
N LEU A 16 -15.70 -9.67 -1.61
CA LEU A 16 -17.14 -9.73 -1.78
C LEU A 16 -17.65 -11.12 -2.21
N VAL A 17 -17.91 -11.98 -1.20
CA VAL A 17 -18.65 -13.23 -1.35
C VAL A 17 -18.43 -13.99 -2.65
N ILE A 18 -17.32 -14.70 -2.78
CA ILE A 18 -17.13 -15.65 -3.85
C ILE A 18 -16.86 -17.03 -3.26
N LEU A 19 -17.92 -17.77 -2.98
CA LEU A 19 -17.88 -19.23 -2.84
C LEU A 19 -19.15 -19.86 -3.37
N ALA A 20 -18.89 -20.69 -4.34
CA ALA A 20 -19.69 -21.49 -5.21
C ALA A 20 -21.00 -22.08 -4.68
N LEU A 21 -22.01 -22.14 -5.52
CA LEU A 21 -22.79 -23.31 -5.92
C LEU A 21 -23.65 -22.99 -7.14
N PRO A 22 -24.07 -23.99 -7.94
CA PRO A 22 -24.33 -23.86 -9.36
C PRO A 22 -25.75 -23.40 -9.75
N GLY A 23 -25.81 -22.73 -10.88
CA GLY A 23 -26.75 -22.72 -11.96
C GLY A 23 -28.20 -22.29 -11.77
N PHE A 24 -28.59 -21.29 -12.53
CA PHE A 24 -29.66 -21.30 -13.55
C PHE A 24 -29.90 -19.88 -14.09
N SER A 25 -30.02 -19.76 -15.39
CA SER A 25 -30.21 -18.52 -16.15
C SER A 25 -31.70 -18.14 -16.29
N SER A 26 -32.02 -16.83 -16.31
CA SER A 26 -33.21 -16.32 -16.97
C SER A 26 -33.04 -14.89 -17.51
N GLN A 27 -33.52 -14.68 -18.74
CA GLN A 27 -33.47 -13.42 -19.51
C GLN A 27 -34.67 -12.51 -19.15
N GLY A 28 -34.41 -11.19 -19.13
CA GLY A 28 -35.46 -10.17 -19.12
C GLY A 28 -34.95 -8.87 -19.75
N LYS A 29 -35.65 -8.36 -20.78
CA LYS A 29 -35.33 -7.17 -21.58
C LYS A 29 -35.88 -5.87 -20.96
N SER A 30 -35.08 -4.77 -21.01
CA SER A 30 -35.62 -3.40 -21.13
C SER A 30 -34.51 -2.43 -21.59
N GLU A 31 -34.89 -1.49 -22.47
CA GLU A 31 -34.01 -0.48 -23.07
C GLU A 31 -33.89 0.76 -22.20
N SER A 32 -32.67 1.31 -22.05
CA SER A 32 -32.46 2.73 -21.75
C SER A 32 -31.01 3.18 -21.81
N ASP A 33 -30.78 4.48 -21.98
CA ASP A 33 -29.50 5.15 -22.20
C ASP A 33 -28.50 4.97 -21.04
N THR A 34 -27.30 4.57 -21.39
CA THR A 34 -26.17 4.44 -20.44
C THR A 34 -25.64 5.83 -20.10
N PRO A 35 -25.50 6.20 -18.82
CA PRO A 35 -24.83 7.45 -18.46
C PRO A 35 -23.37 7.42 -18.93
N PRO A 36 -22.84 8.55 -19.47
CA PRO A 36 -21.47 8.61 -19.92
C PRO A 36 -20.50 8.32 -18.76
N PHE A 37 -19.35 7.71 -19.06
CA PHE A 37 -18.30 7.43 -18.09
C PHE A 37 -17.84 8.75 -17.45
N SER A 38 -18.06 8.90 -16.15
CA SER A 38 -17.53 10.04 -15.39
C SER A 38 -16.03 9.84 -15.13
N PRO A 39 -15.21 10.92 -15.16
CA PRO A 39 -13.80 10.80 -14.76
C PRO A 39 -13.67 10.09 -13.43
N ALA A 40 -12.64 9.25 -13.29
CA ALA A 40 -12.42 8.47 -12.09
C ALA A 40 -12.34 9.39 -10.84
N PRO A 41 -13.13 9.15 -9.78
CA PRO A 41 -13.16 9.99 -8.58
C PRO A 41 -11.94 9.77 -7.68
N TYR A 42 -10.99 8.98 -8.11
CA TYR A 42 -9.74 8.66 -7.41
C TYR A 42 -8.55 9.25 -8.16
N ARG A 43 -7.45 9.48 -7.44
CA ARG A 43 -6.22 10.04 -8.00
C ARG A 43 -5.06 9.10 -7.78
N ILE A 44 -4.09 9.14 -8.69
CA ILE A 44 -2.81 8.45 -8.50
C ILE A 44 -2.20 8.87 -7.16
N GLY A 45 -1.76 7.89 -6.38
CA GLY A 45 -1.23 8.09 -5.03
C GLY A 45 -2.29 8.10 -3.93
N GLU A 46 -3.58 7.97 -4.24
CA GLU A 46 -4.60 7.83 -3.19
C GLU A 46 -4.38 6.54 -2.40
N ARG A 47 -4.32 6.67 -1.07
CA ARG A 47 -4.25 5.56 -0.13
C ARG A 47 -5.41 5.67 0.87
N LEU A 48 -6.18 4.59 1.00
CA LEU A 48 -7.26 4.45 1.96
C LEU A 48 -6.92 3.29 2.88
N THR A 49 -6.95 3.52 4.19
CA THR A 49 -6.68 2.48 5.20
C THR A 49 -7.92 2.25 6.04
N TYR A 50 -8.17 0.99 6.36
CA TYR A 50 -9.36 0.57 7.11
C TYR A 50 -8.95 -0.29 8.30
N ASN A 51 -9.58 -0.02 9.46
CA ASN A 51 -9.58 -0.94 10.59
C ASN A 51 -10.82 -1.81 10.50
N VAL A 52 -10.61 -3.12 10.57
CA VAL A 52 -11.71 -4.09 10.55
C VAL A 52 -11.93 -4.61 11.97
N SER A 53 -13.15 -4.50 12.45
CA SER A 53 -13.62 -5.10 13.70
C SER A 53 -14.64 -6.19 13.42
N PHE A 54 -14.72 -7.19 14.30
CA PHE A 54 -15.69 -8.27 14.21
C PHE A 54 -16.28 -8.55 15.60
N ALA A 55 -17.59 -8.46 15.73
CA ALA A 55 -18.29 -8.59 16.99
C ALA A 55 -17.64 -7.70 18.08
N ASN A 56 -17.04 -8.31 19.11
CA ASN A 56 -16.39 -7.59 20.20
C ASN A 56 -14.86 -7.47 20.01
N VAL A 57 -14.31 -7.96 18.88
CA VAL A 57 -12.86 -7.88 18.61
C VAL A 57 -12.57 -6.59 17.86
N ILE A 58 -12.00 -5.62 18.55
CA ILE A 58 -11.50 -4.37 17.96
C ILE A 58 -10.19 -4.69 17.23
N SER A 59 -10.04 -4.24 15.99
CA SER A 59 -8.85 -4.51 15.17
C SER A 59 -8.65 -6.01 14.86
N ALA A 60 -9.66 -6.65 14.29
CA ALA A 60 -9.56 -8.05 13.83
C ALA A 60 -8.71 -8.18 12.55
N ALA A 61 -8.75 -7.15 11.70
CA ALA A 61 -7.95 -7.09 10.48
C ALA A 61 -7.63 -5.64 10.09
N HIS A 62 -6.67 -5.50 9.19
CA HIS A 62 -6.29 -4.25 8.54
C HIS A 62 -6.43 -4.39 7.03
N VAL A 63 -6.83 -3.30 6.38
CA VAL A 63 -7.01 -3.24 4.93
C VAL A 63 -6.46 -1.94 4.39
N GLU A 64 -5.72 -2.04 3.30
CA GLU A 64 -5.25 -0.90 2.54
C GLU A 64 -5.74 -1.00 1.09
N LEU A 65 -6.28 0.09 0.57
CA LEU A 65 -6.53 0.32 -0.86
C LEU A 65 -5.58 1.41 -1.34
N PHE A 66 -4.92 1.20 -2.47
CA PHE A 66 -3.95 2.14 -3.01
C PHE A 66 -4.08 2.27 -4.52
N VAL A 67 -4.15 3.50 -5.01
CA VAL A 67 -4.06 3.83 -6.43
C VAL A 67 -2.58 4.08 -6.74
N GLY A 68 -1.96 3.13 -7.40
CA GLY A 68 -0.54 3.16 -7.75
C GLY A 68 -0.21 4.10 -8.91
N ALA A 69 0.74 3.71 -9.75
CA ALA A 69 1.15 4.50 -10.89
C ALA A 69 0.19 4.36 -12.09
N ARG A 70 0.15 5.38 -12.96
CA ARG A 70 -0.29 5.24 -14.35
C ARG A 70 0.94 5.02 -15.22
N GLY A 71 0.86 4.09 -16.16
CA GLY A 71 1.95 3.78 -17.05
C GLY A 71 1.60 2.69 -18.06
N SER A 72 2.59 2.23 -18.81
CA SER A 72 2.40 1.09 -19.70
C SER A 72 2.60 -0.21 -18.94
N PHE A 73 1.54 -1.02 -18.84
CA PHE A 73 1.54 -2.33 -18.22
C PHE A 73 1.07 -3.36 -19.24
N PHE A 74 1.83 -4.42 -19.43
CA PHE A 74 1.51 -5.47 -20.43
C PHE A 74 1.25 -4.90 -21.84
N GLY A 75 1.99 -3.84 -22.20
CA GLY A 75 1.84 -3.18 -23.51
C GLY A 75 0.62 -2.26 -23.65
N ARG A 76 -0.13 -1.98 -22.58
CA ARG A 76 -1.32 -1.12 -22.55
C ARG A 76 -1.15 0.02 -21.56
N ASP A 77 -1.70 1.20 -21.87
CA ASP A 77 -1.84 2.27 -20.87
C ASP A 77 -2.79 1.82 -19.77
N GLY A 78 -2.39 1.99 -18.54
CA GLY A 78 -3.17 1.51 -17.40
C GLY A 78 -2.91 2.27 -16.12
N VAL A 79 -3.86 2.16 -15.20
CA VAL A 79 -3.72 2.56 -13.80
C VAL A 79 -3.67 1.31 -12.94
N GLN A 80 -2.67 1.22 -12.07
CA GLN A 80 -2.52 0.13 -11.14
C GLN A 80 -3.31 0.41 -9.86
N LEU A 81 -4.30 -0.43 -9.58
CA LEU A 81 -5.03 -0.48 -8.31
C LEU A 81 -4.46 -1.59 -7.45
N ARG A 82 -4.32 -1.37 -6.15
CA ARG A 82 -3.80 -2.34 -5.20
C ARG A 82 -4.69 -2.44 -3.98
N ALA A 83 -4.78 -3.62 -3.41
CA ALA A 83 -5.36 -3.84 -2.09
C ALA A 83 -4.50 -4.82 -1.30
N HIS A 84 -4.36 -4.55 -0.02
CA HIS A 84 -3.73 -5.44 0.95
C HIS A 84 -4.68 -5.68 2.11
N ALA A 85 -4.82 -6.93 2.52
CA ALA A 85 -5.69 -7.32 3.62
C ALA A 85 -4.99 -8.33 4.51
N GLU A 86 -4.97 -8.07 5.82
CA GLU A 86 -4.38 -8.97 6.79
C GLU A 86 -5.18 -9.02 8.08
N THR A 87 -5.19 -10.18 8.70
CA THR A 87 -5.69 -10.33 10.07
C THR A 87 -4.65 -9.91 11.09
N THR A 88 -5.09 -9.36 12.21
CA THR A 88 -4.21 -8.81 13.24
C THR A 88 -4.47 -9.41 14.62
N GLY A 89 -3.51 -9.27 15.52
CA GLY A 89 -3.65 -9.61 16.95
C GLY A 89 -4.12 -11.03 17.20
N VAL A 90 -5.12 -11.17 18.08
CA VAL A 90 -5.67 -12.47 18.51
C VAL A 90 -6.31 -13.24 17.35
N VAL A 91 -6.88 -12.56 16.37
CA VAL A 91 -7.49 -13.20 15.20
C VAL A 91 -6.43 -13.89 14.36
N ASN A 92 -5.32 -13.22 14.08
CA ASN A 92 -4.19 -13.81 13.35
C ASN A 92 -3.58 -14.99 14.11
N ALA A 93 -3.39 -14.86 15.42
CA ALA A 93 -2.70 -15.87 16.23
C ALA A 93 -3.56 -17.09 16.56
N ALA A 94 -4.87 -16.90 16.80
CA ALA A 94 -5.72 -17.93 17.40
C ALA A 94 -6.83 -18.46 16.50
N LEU A 95 -7.25 -17.69 15.49
CA LEU A 95 -8.39 -18.07 14.65
C LEU A 95 -7.99 -18.43 13.22
N PHE A 96 -7.38 -17.50 12.51
CA PHE A 96 -6.87 -17.71 11.14
C PHE A 96 -5.96 -16.57 10.72
N ALA A 97 -4.92 -16.89 9.97
CA ALA A 97 -4.02 -15.93 9.37
C ALA A 97 -4.45 -15.66 7.92
N ILE A 98 -4.66 -14.39 7.61
CA ILE A 98 -4.85 -13.89 6.24
C ILE A 98 -3.80 -12.83 5.98
N ASN A 99 -3.16 -12.92 4.82
CA ASN A 99 -2.27 -11.89 4.31
C ASN A 99 -2.37 -11.93 2.78
N ASN A 100 -3.34 -11.19 2.26
CA ASN A 100 -3.70 -11.22 0.86
C ASN A 100 -3.34 -9.91 0.16
N ASN A 101 -2.85 -10.04 -1.06
CA ASN A 101 -2.55 -8.92 -1.93
C ASN A 101 -3.31 -9.06 -3.25
N TYR A 102 -3.85 -7.95 -3.70
CA TYR A 102 -4.61 -7.84 -4.93
C TYR A 102 -4.04 -6.70 -5.75
N VAL A 103 -3.85 -6.94 -7.04
CA VAL A 103 -3.44 -5.92 -8.00
C VAL A 103 -4.32 -6.03 -9.22
N THR A 104 -4.84 -4.89 -9.65
CA THR A 104 -5.66 -4.81 -10.85
C THR A 104 -5.16 -3.66 -11.70
N TYR A 105 -5.03 -3.90 -12.99
CA TYR A 105 -4.69 -2.90 -13.98
C TYR A 105 -5.94 -2.54 -14.75
N VAL A 106 -6.33 -1.27 -14.67
CA VAL A 106 -7.53 -0.74 -15.31
C VAL A 106 -7.15 0.22 -16.44
N ASP A 107 -7.91 0.16 -17.51
CA ASP A 107 -7.83 1.15 -18.58
C ASP A 107 -8.30 2.51 -18.04
N PRO A 108 -7.50 3.59 -18.18
CA PRO A 108 -7.81 4.89 -17.59
C PRO A 108 -8.99 5.60 -18.26
N ALA A 109 -9.35 5.25 -19.48
CA ALA A 109 -10.46 5.86 -20.20
C ALA A 109 -11.80 5.19 -19.89
N SER A 110 -11.82 3.86 -19.82
CA SER A 110 -13.05 3.08 -19.56
C SER A 110 -13.22 2.65 -18.10
N GLY A 111 -12.14 2.65 -17.30
CA GLY A 111 -12.13 2.10 -15.93
C GLY A 111 -12.27 0.57 -15.88
N LEU A 112 -12.23 -0.11 -17.05
CA LEU A 112 -12.35 -1.56 -17.13
C LEU A 112 -11.01 -2.23 -16.79
N PRO A 113 -11.02 -3.27 -15.96
CA PRO A 113 -9.82 -4.03 -15.68
C PRO A 113 -9.43 -4.87 -16.90
N PHE A 114 -8.14 -4.91 -17.23
CA PHE A 114 -7.61 -5.79 -18.28
C PHE A 114 -6.70 -6.89 -17.74
N ARG A 115 -6.19 -6.72 -16.51
CA ARG A 115 -5.37 -7.73 -15.83
C ARG A 115 -5.58 -7.65 -14.34
N SER A 116 -5.66 -8.79 -13.67
CA SER A 116 -5.65 -8.86 -12.20
C SER A 116 -4.75 -9.96 -11.70
N GLN A 117 -4.14 -9.75 -10.53
CA GLN A 117 -3.35 -10.71 -9.81
C GLN A 117 -3.81 -10.76 -8.35
N GLN A 118 -3.92 -11.95 -7.81
CA GLN A 118 -4.31 -12.19 -6.43
C GLN A 118 -3.30 -13.14 -5.78
N ILE A 119 -2.59 -12.66 -4.76
CA ILE A 119 -1.73 -13.49 -3.94
C ILE A 119 -2.45 -13.72 -2.62
N VAL A 120 -2.96 -14.91 -2.44
CA VAL A 120 -3.72 -15.32 -1.25
C VAL A 120 -2.84 -16.20 -0.38
N ARG A 121 -2.61 -15.76 0.85
CA ARG A 121 -1.84 -16.49 1.84
C ARG A 121 -2.73 -16.84 3.03
N ASP A 122 -2.90 -18.11 3.27
CA ASP A 122 -3.45 -18.60 4.53
C ASP A 122 -2.33 -19.27 5.36
N ALA A 123 -2.66 -19.75 6.55
CA ALA A 123 -1.70 -20.36 7.46
C ALA A 123 -0.90 -21.54 6.85
N THR A 124 -1.37 -22.16 5.79
CA THR A 124 -0.85 -23.41 5.24
C THR A 124 -0.46 -23.34 3.77
N LYS A 125 -1.00 -22.38 3.01
CA LYS A 125 -0.85 -22.32 1.56
C LYS A 125 -0.75 -20.89 1.04
N THR A 126 0.14 -20.69 0.07
CA THR A 126 0.15 -19.51 -0.79
C THR A 126 -0.38 -19.89 -2.16
N SER A 127 -1.32 -19.13 -2.67
CA SER A 127 -1.87 -19.29 -4.02
C SER A 127 -1.73 -17.98 -4.77
N ASP A 128 -1.17 -18.03 -5.97
CA ASP A 128 -1.03 -16.89 -6.88
C ASP A 128 -1.95 -17.13 -8.08
N PHE A 129 -2.86 -16.20 -8.32
CA PHE A 129 -3.83 -16.25 -9.41
C PHE A 129 -3.67 -15.02 -10.27
N GLU A 130 -3.34 -15.23 -11.53
CA GLU A 130 -3.32 -14.18 -12.53
C GLU A 130 -4.45 -14.38 -13.53
N ARG A 131 -5.16 -13.31 -13.89
CA ARG A 131 -6.30 -13.35 -14.82
C ARG A 131 -6.24 -12.20 -15.80
N ALA A 132 -6.50 -12.50 -17.06
CA ALA A 132 -6.85 -11.51 -18.07
C ALA A 132 -8.36 -11.24 -18.00
N LEU A 133 -8.75 -9.98 -18.15
CA LEU A 133 -10.14 -9.52 -18.14
C LEU A 133 -10.34 -8.57 -19.32
N ASN A 134 -11.56 -8.55 -19.89
CA ASN A 134 -11.92 -7.61 -20.95
C ASN A 134 -10.83 -7.44 -22.01
N GLU A 135 -10.24 -8.55 -22.45
CA GLU A 135 -9.31 -8.56 -23.59
C GLU A 135 -10.04 -8.07 -24.85
N PRO A 136 -9.33 -7.60 -25.89
CA PRO A 136 -9.99 -7.07 -27.09
C PRO A 136 -11.07 -7.98 -27.66
N ALA A 137 -10.85 -9.29 -27.67
CA ALA A 137 -11.85 -10.28 -28.05
C ALA A 137 -13.04 -10.37 -27.07
N GLY A 138 -12.83 -10.04 -25.81
CA GLY A 138 -13.88 -9.98 -24.78
C GLY A 138 -14.65 -8.65 -24.78
N LEU A 139 -14.03 -7.57 -25.25
CA LEU A 139 -14.71 -6.27 -25.44
C LEU A 139 -15.74 -6.33 -26.56
N GLU A 140 -15.52 -7.13 -27.59
CA GLU A 140 -16.50 -7.38 -28.65
C GLU A 140 -17.75 -8.12 -28.14
N ALA A 141 -17.62 -8.84 -27.04
CA ALA A 141 -18.72 -9.57 -26.38
C ALA A 141 -19.48 -8.70 -25.36
N ILE A 142 -19.11 -7.44 -25.13
CA ILE A 142 -19.86 -6.52 -24.28
C ILE A 142 -21.24 -6.31 -24.93
N PRO A 143 -22.36 -6.54 -24.19
CA PRO A 143 -23.69 -6.36 -24.72
C PRO A 143 -23.86 -4.96 -25.32
N SER A 144 -24.31 -4.87 -26.56
CA SER A 144 -24.58 -3.59 -27.24
C SER A 144 -25.71 -2.81 -26.57
N LYS A 145 -26.51 -3.48 -25.74
CA LYS A 145 -27.62 -2.89 -24.97
C LYS A 145 -27.44 -3.26 -23.49
N LEU A 146 -27.14 -2.27 -22.69
CA LEU A 146 -27.10 -2.38 -21.24
C LEU A 146 -28.43 -1.88 -20.64
N ARG A 147 -28.87 -2.47 -19.53
CA ARG A 147 -30.02 -1.93 -18.77
C ARG A 147 -29.60 -0.64 -18.05
N THR A 148 -30.58 0.18 -17.68
CA THR A 148 -30.32 1.41 -16.93
C THR A 148 -29.49 1.14 -15.68
N GLY A 149 -28.39 1.90 -15.50
CA GLY A 149 -27.48 1.73 -14.37
C GLY A 149 -26.52 0.54 -14.49
N GLU A 150 -26.53 -0.20 -15.61
CA GLU A 150 -25.61 -1.31 -15.84
C GLU A 150 -24.26 -0.79 -16.33
N SER A 151 -23.17 -1.24 -15.69
CA SER A 151 -21.81 -0.93 -16.09
C SER A 151 -21.31 -1.95 -17.12
N PRO A 152 -20.65 -1.50 -18.20
CA PRO A 152 -20.15 -2.40 -19.25
C PRO A 152 -19.01 -3.27 -18.71
N GLY A 153 -18.85 -4.45 -19.31
CA GLY A 153 -17.74 -5.37 -19.02
C GLY A 153 -17.83 -6.07 -17.67
N THR A 154 -16.80 -6.84 -17.39
CA THR A 154 -16.66 -7.62 -16.16
C THR A 154 -15.55 -7.02 -15.31
N TYR A 155 -15.86 -6.76 -14.07
CA TYR A 155 -14.93 -6.20 -13.06
C TYR A 155 -14.39 -7.34 -12.20
N ASP A 156 -13.16 -7.20 -11.72
CA ASP A 156 -12.77 -7.94 -10.53
C ASP A 156 -13.24 -7.19 -9.28
N PHE A 157 -13.04 -7.80 -8.14
CA PHE A 157 -13.45 -7.25 -6.86
C PHE A 157 -12.89 -5.83 -6.61
N LEU A 158 -11.59 -5.62 -6.89
CA LEU A 158 -10.93 -4.34 -6.60
C LEU A 158 -11.39 -3.24 -7.54
N SER A 159 -11.41 -3.51 -8.84
CA SER A 159 -11.91 -2.54 -9.82
C SER A 159 -13.40 -2.25 -9.66
N ALA A 160 -14.20 -3.23 -9.17
CA ALA A 160 -15.61 -3.00 -8.86
C ALA A 160 -15.80 -1.94 -7.77
N ILE A 161 -15.00 -1.96 -6.68
CA ILE A 161 -15.05 -0.92 -5.63
C ILE A 161 -14.78 0.46 -6.24
N TYR A 162 -13.74 0.58 -7.06
CA TYR A 162 -13.41 1.85 -7.70
C TYR A 162 -14.45 2.27 -8.74
N ARG A 163 -15.09 1.32 -9.44
CA ARG A 163 -16.21 1.61 -10.33
C ARG A 163 -17.42 2.15 -9.57
N LEU A 164 -17.78 1.55 -8.43
CA LEU A 164 -18.88 2.04 -7.59
C LEU A 164 -18.65 3.49 -7.14
N ARG A 165 -17.42 3.89 -6.86
CA ARG A 165 -17.08 5.27 -6.50
C ARG A 165 -17.28 6.26 -7.65
N SER A 166 -17.21 5.80 -8.91
CA SER A 166 -17.41 6.66 -10.09
C SER A 166 -18.88 6.86 -10.47
N LEU A 167 -19.81 6.21 -9.77
CA LEU A 167 -21.22 6.32 -10.04
C LEU A 167 -21.83 7.54 -9.33
N PRO A 168 -22.90 8.12 -9.88
CA PRO A 168 -23.52 9.33 -9.30
C PRO A 168 -24.22 9.10 -7.95
N LEU A 169 -24.40 7.85 -7.54
CA LEU A 169 -24.99 7.40 -6.26
C LEU A 169 -26.28 8.16 -5.87
N ALA A 170 -27.15 8.40 -6.86
CA ALA A 170 -28.42 9.07 -6.65
C ALA A 170 -29.34 8.26 -5.72
N GLU A 171 -30.04 8.92 -4.80
CA GLU A 171 -30.95 8.27 -3.85
C GLU A 171 -32.05 7.49 -4.57
N GLY A 172 -32.29 6.27 -4.12
CA GLY A 172 -33.24 5.34 -4.72
C GLY A 172 -32.75 4.63 -5.98
N ALA A 173 -31.61 5.04 -6.56
CA ALA A 173 -31.05 4.42 -7.76
C ALA A 173 -30.48 3.02 -7.47
N SER A 174 -30.48 2.18 -8.51
CA SER A 174 -29.81 0.89 -8.53
C SER A 174 -28.76 0.86 -9.63
N TYR A 175 -27.58 0.35 -9.30
CA TYR A 175 -26.45 0.20 -10.24
C TYR A 175 -26.03 -1.26 -10.30
N TYR A 176 -25.73 -1.74 -11.50
CA TYR A 176 -25.46 -3.16 -11.76
C TYR A 176 -24.07 -3.35 -12.35
N LEU A 177 -23.33 -4.33 -11.80
CA LEU A 177 -22.01 -4.71 -12.27
C LEU A 177 -21.93 -6.23 -12.44
N SER A 178 -21.23 -6.67 -13.48
CA SER A 178 -20.74 -8.04 -13.56
C SER A 178 -19.39 -8.14 -12.85
N VAL A 179 -19.27 -9.01 -11.85
CA VAL A 179 -18.06 -9.17 -11.06
C VAL A 179 -17.52 -10.59 -11.21
N LYS A 180 -16.27 -10.70 -11.62
CA LYS A 180 -15.58 -11.98 -11.82
C LYS A 180 -15.40 -12.72 -10.52
N GLY A 181 -15.96 -13.90 -10.44
CA GLY A 181 -15.74 -14.84 -9.38
C GLY A 181 -14.68 -15.89 -9.70
N ASP A 182 -14.45 -16.80 -8.75
CA ASP A 182 -13.53 -17.91 -8.96
C ASP A 182 -14.11 -18.99 -9.90
N VAL A 183 -15.40 -19.22 -9.83
CA VAL A 183 -16.12 -20.25 -10.59
C VAL A 183 -17.05 -19.64 -11.64
N GLU A 184 -17.75 -18.58 -11.29
CA GLU A 184 -18.75 -17.91 -12.13
C GLU A 184 -18.72 -16.39 -11.95
N ASP A 185 -19.31 -15.66 -12.87
CA ASP A 185 -19.47 -14.21 -12.78
C ASP A 185 -20.74 -13.87 -12.01
N TYR A 186 -20.63 -12.94 -11.07
CA TYR A 186 -21.75 -12.49 -10.24
C TYR A 186 -22.36 -11.21 -10.78
N GLN A 187 -23.67 -11.18 -10.85
CA GLN A 187 -24.41 -9.94 -11.10
C GLN A 187 -24.68 -9.26 -9.76
N VAL A 188 -24.03 -8.13 -9.55
CA VAL A 188 -24.09 -7.36 -8.31
C VAL A 188 -24.92 -6.11 -8.53
N GLU A 189 -25.92 -5.88 -7.68
CA GLU A 189 -26.70 -4.66 -7.60
C GLU A 189 -26.25 -3.85 -6.39
N LEU A 190 -25.90 -2.57 -6.60
CA LEU A 190 -25.77 -1.59 -5.53
C LEU A 190 -27.03 -0.73 -5.49
N LYS A 191 -27.84 -0.86 -4.45
CA LYS A 191 -29.03 -0.03 -4.24
C LYS A 191 -28.76 1.09 -3.25
N VAL A 192 -28.87 2.32 -3.71
CA VAL A 192 -28.72 3.53 -2.86
C VAL A 192 -29.96 3.71 -2.01
N LYS A 193 -29.78 3.90 -0.69
CA LYS A 193 -30.90 3.96 0.29
C LYS A 193 -31.18 5.38 0.77
N GLY A 194 -30.16 6.22 0.90
CA GLY A 194 -30.31 7.58 1.43
C GLY A 194 -29.05 8.08 2.08
N ARG A 195 -29.14 9.21 2.75
CA ARG A 195 -28.01 9.89 3.40
C ARG A 195 -28.02 9.71 4.91
N GLN A 196 -26.85 9.54 5.52
CA GLN A 196 -26.69 9.51 6.97
C GLN A 196 -25.28 9.90 7.39
N THR A 197 -25.13 10.37 8.61
CA THR A 197 -23.81 10.70 9.18
C THR A 197 -23.22 9.48 9.87
N ILE A 198 -21.97 9.14 9.53
CA ILE A 198 -21.18 8.06 10.14
C ILE A 198 -20.01 8.66 10.90
N LYS A 199 -19.80 8.19 12.13
CA LYS A 199 -18.60 8.49 12.93
C LYS A 199 -17.61 7.35 12.82
N THR A 200 -16.35 7.68 12.54
CA THR A 200 -15.20 6.77 12.55
C THR A 200 -14.11 7.32 13.47
N SER A 201 -13.03 6.56 13.65
CA SER A 201 -11.85 7.01 14.42
C SER A 201 -11.16 8.24 13.84
N VAL A 202 -11.40 8.59 12.58
CA VAL A 202 -10.77 9.74 11.89
C VAL A 202 -11.72 10.91 11.68
N GLY A 203 -12.96 10.83 12.14
CA GLY A 203 -13.91 11.93 12.08
C GLY A 203 -15.35 11.53 11.82
N SER A 204 -16.21 12.54 11.62
CA SER A 204 -17.60 12.37 11.22
C SER A 204 -17.73 12.68 9.74
N PHE A 205 -18.47 11.84 9.03
CA PHE A 205 -18.68 11.94 7.58
C PHE A 205 -20.17 11.93 7.25
N ASN A 206 -20.59 12.87 6.40
CA ASN A 206 -21.86 12.72 5.71
C ASN A 206 -21.69 11.65 4.66
N THR A 207 -22.58 10.68 4.61
CA THR A 207 -22.44 9.51 3.75
C THR A 207 -23.71 9.17 3.00
N ILE A 208 -23.52 8.54 1.84
CA ILE A 208 -24.56 7.91 1.04
C ILE A 208 -24.59 6.43 1.40
N ALA A 209 -25.67 6.00 2.04
CA ALA A 209 -25.87 4.61 2.44
C ALA A 209 -26.35 3.77 1.26
N SER A 210 -25.68 2.65 1.02
CA SER A 210 -26.00 1.72 -0.07
C SER A 210 -26.00 0.28 0.43
N GLN A 211 -26.77 -0.57 -0.24
CA GLN A 211 -26.86 -2.00 0.05
C GLN A 211 -26.49 -2.80 -1.19
N LEU A 212 -25.62 -3.80 -1.01
CA LEU A 212 -25.28 -4.76 -2.05
C LEU A 212 -26.26 -5.93 -2.06
N HIS A 213 -26.65 -6.32 -3.27
CA HIS A 213 -27.42 -7.52 -3.56
C HIS A 213 -26.75 -8.30 -4.68
N VAL A 214 -26.62 -9.62 -4.52
CA VAL A 214 -26.06 -10.50 -5.54
C VAL A 214 -27.18 -11.33 -6.12
N ALA A 215 -27.39 -11.23 -7.43
CA ALA A 215 -28.47 -11.96 -8.09
C ALA A 215 -28.27 -13.47 -7.91
N ASN A 216 -29.36 -14.17 -7.61
CA ASN A 216 -29.41 -15.63 -7.46
C ASN A 216 -28.47 -16.21 -6.39
N ASN A 217 -27.97 -15.39 -5.46
CA ASN A 217 -27.09 -15.85 -4.39
C ASN A 217 -27.64 -15.48 -3.00
N SER A 218 -28.52 -16.33 -2.48
CA SER A 218 -29.17 -16.14 -1.17
C SER A 218 -28.16 -16.12 -0.02
N ARG A 219 -27.07 -16.88 -0.12
CA ARG A 219 -26.00 -16.90 0.89
C ARG A 219 -25.29 -15.56 0.96
N ALA A 220 -24.91 -15.00 -0.19
CA ALA A 220 -24.30 -13.69 -0.29
C ALA A 220 -25.24 -12.60 0.27
N ASN A 221 -26.52 -12.67 -0.08
CA ASN A 221 -27.52 -11.72 0.38
C ASN A 221 -27.79 -11.84 1.89
N GLY A 222 -27.58 -13.03 2.47
CA GLY A 222 -27.64 -13.26 3.91
C GLY A 222 -26.65 -12.42 4.72
N TYR A 223 -25.52 -12.03 4.13
CA TYR A 223 -24.54 -11.14 4.77
C TYR A 223 -24.99 -9.69 4.87
N ARG A 224 -26.04 -9.26 4.17
CA ARG A 224 -26.61 -7.91 4.22
C ARG A 224 -25.54 -6.82 4.11
N ILE A 225 -24.66 -6.93 3.12
CA ILE A 225 -23.53 -6.01 2.94
C ILE A 225 -24.03 -4.61 2.66
N ARG A 226 -23.54 -3.63 3.42
CA ARG A 226 -23.81 -2.21 3.24
C ARG A 226 -22.49 -1.46 3.06
N ILE A 227 -22.50 -0.47 2.18
CA ILE A 227 -21.38 0.43 1.94
C ILE A 227 -21.89 1.86 2.14
N PHE A 228 -21.16 2.63 2.93
CA PHE A 228 -21.43 4.03 3.19
C PHE A 228 -20.32 4.85 2.53
N PHE A 229 -20.65 5.48 1.42
CA PHE A 229 -19.72 6.33 0.67
C PHE A 229 -19.76 7.75 1.23
N SER A 230 -18.64 8.48 1.22
CA SER A 230 -18.64 9.92 1.52
C SER A 230 -19.54 10.67 0.54
N ASP A 231 -20.33 11.62 1.05
CA ASP A 231 -21.24 12.46 0.25
C ASP A 231 -20.45 13.65 -0.33
N ASP A 232 -19.40 13.33 -1.09
CA ASP A 232 -18.55 14.25 -1.83
C ASP A 232 -18.16 13.63 -3.17
N GLU A 233 -17.49 14.37 -4.04
CA GLU A 233 -17.07 13.93 -5.38
C GLU A 233 -16.16 12.69 -5.36
N ARG A 234 -15.54 12.35 -4.24
CA ARG A 234 -14.61 11.22 -4.11
C ARG A 234 -15.30 9.89 -3.86
N HIS A 235 -16.52 9.92 -3.31
CA HIS A 235 -17.27 8.73 -2.90
C HIS A 235 -16.38 7.68 -2.19
N VAL A 236 -15.59 8.12 -1.19
CA VAL A 236 -14.72 7.22 -0.44
C VAL A 236 -15.60 6.28 0.39
N PRO A 237 -15.39 4.96 0.36
CA PRO A 237 -16.06 4.06 1.29
C PRO A 237 -15.63 4.38 2.73
N VAL A 238 -16.49 5.01 3.51
CA VAL A 238 -16.20 5.42 4.91
C VAL A 238 -16.41 4.25 5.87
N LEU A 239 -17.43 3.44 5.58
CA LEU A 239 -17.77 2.26 6.37
C LEU A 239 -18.34 1.18 5.45
N ILE A 240 -17.85 -0.04 5.63
CA ILE A 240 -18.44 -1.24 5.04
C ILE A 240 -18.87 -2.18 6.16
N THR A 241 -20.09 -2.67 6.13
CA THR A 241 -20.59 -3.62 7.13
C THR A 241 -21.09 -4.89 6.47
N ALA A 242 -20.92 -6.03 7.18
CA ALA A 242 -21.49 -7.31 6.79
C ALA A 242 -21.94 -8.10 8.02
N ARG A 243 -23.08 -8.78 7.91
CA ARG A 243 -23.62 -9.61 8.99
C ARG A 243 -23.15 -11.06 8.83
N LEU A 244 -22.43 -11.57 9.80
CA LEU A 244 -21.90 -12.92 9.82
C LEU A 244 -22.53 -13.75 10.94
N ALA A 245 -22.32 -15.11 10.93
CA ALA A 245 -22.79 -16.05 11.94
C ALA A 245 -22.11 -15.75 13.26
N GLY A 246 -21.73 -14.89 13.81
CA GLY A 246 -21.07 -14.57 15.09
C GLY A 246 -21.07 -13.08 15.42
N GLY A 247 -21.62 -12.26 14.53
CA GLY A 247 -21.67 -10.82 14.76
C GLY A 247 -21.59 -9.97 13.50
N GLU A 248 -21.53 -8.68 13.68
CA GLU A 248 -21.31 -7.73 12.59
C GLU A 248 -19.80 -7.53 12.37
N LEU A 249 -19.40 -7.61 11.12
CA LEU A 249 -18.10 -7.16 10.67
C LEU A 249 -18.21 -5.72 10.18
N ARG A 250 -17.26 -4.88 10.59
CA ARG A 250 -17.18 -3.46 10.25
C ARG A 250 -15.78 -3.10 9.79
N ALA A 251 -15.66 -2.63 8.55
CA ALA A 251 -14.44 -2.02 8.04
C ALA A 251 -14.61 -0.50 8.05
N GLU A 252 -13.95 0.18 8.97
CA GLU A 252 -14.05 1.63 9.15
C GLU A 252 -12.84 2.33 8.56
N LEU A 253 -13.06 3.41 7.82
CA LEU A 253 -11.99 4.26 7.32
C LEU A 253 -11.14 4.78 8.49
N ALA A 254 -9.87 4.44 8.49
CA ALA A 254 -8.89 4.84 9.49
C ALA A 254 -7.91 5.89 8.95
N GLY A 255 -7.83 6.05 7.63
CA GLY A 255 -7.00 7.06 7.00
C GLY A 255 -7.33 7.24 5.53
N SER A 256 -7.21 8.48 5.06
CA SER A 256 -7.32 8.83 3.64
C SER A 256 -6.19 9.79 3.32
N GLU A 257 -5.29 9.40 2.44
CA GLU A 257 -4.09 10.15 2.12
C GLU A 257 -3.88 10.22 0.62
N PHE A 258 -3.15 11.25 0.19
CA PHE A 258 -2.54 11.29 -1.12
C PHE A 258 -1.03 11.15 -0.95
N VAL A 259 -0.49 10.01 -1.39
CA VAL A 259 0.93 9.88 -1.63
C VAL A 259 1.16 10.56 -2.98
N LYS A 260 1.66 11.78 -2.97
CA LYS A 260 1.92 12.52 -4.21
C LYS A 260 2.95 11.76 -5.02
N SER A 261 2.52 11.10 -6.08
CA SER A 261 3.40 10.66 -7.16
C SER A 261 3.70 11.86 -8.03
N ALA A 262 4.97 12.08 -8.36
CA ALA A 262 5.34 13.11 -9.33
C ALA A 262 4.52 12.93 -10.61
N ILE A 263 3.76 13.95 -10.99
CA ILE A 263 2.90 13.96 -12.17
C ILE A 263 3.80 13.75 -13.38
N ALA A 264 3.57 12.69 -14.16
CA ALA A 264 4.16 12.56 -15.48
C ALA A 264 3.63 13.71 -16.34
N THR A 265 4.49 14.64 -16.74
CA THR A 265 4.19 15.61 -17.78
C THR A 265 3.77 14.82 -19.03
N PRO A 266 2.66 15.18 -19.71
CA PRO A 266 2.29 14.51 -20.95
C PRO A 266 3.43 14.66 -21.96
N PRO A 267 3.68 13.66 -22.81
CA PRO A 267 4.73 13.76 -23.81
C PRO A 267 4.44 14.95 -24.71
N VAL A 268 5.33 15.93 -24.70
CA VAL A 268 5.35 17.00 -25.70
C VAL A 268 5.65 16.32 -27.02
N ASN A 269 4.75 16.41 -27.99
CA ASN A 269 5.00 15.94 -29.33
C ASN A 269 6.30 16.55 -29.86
N PRO A 270 7.22 15.78 -30.41
CA PRO A 270 8.46 16.32 -30.94
C PRO A 270 8.16 17.22 -32.15
N PRO A 271 8.74 18.42 -32.21
CA PRO A 271 8.74 19.19 -33.47
C PRO A 271 9.54 18.40 -34.52
N GLY A 272 9.11 18.49 -35.76
CA GLY A 272 9.70 17.82 -36.91
C GLY A 272 11.19 18.08 -37.10
N PRO A 273 11.89 17.32 -37.96
CA PRO A 273 13.34 17.26 -38.01
C PRO A 273 13.96 18.56 -38.48
N THR A 274 14.80 19.16 -37.61
CA THR A 274 15.72 20.24 -37.96
C THR A 274 17.13 19.65 -38.12
N PRO A 275 17.97 20.15 -39.06
CA PRO A 275 19.22 19.53 -39.46
C PRO A 275 20.27 19.53 -38.35
N ALA A 276 21.08 18.47 -38.32
CA ALA A 276 22.13 18.21 -37.33
C ALA A 276 23.22 19.28 -37.33
N THR A 277 23.49 19.81 -36.13
CA THR A 277 24.73 20.54 -35.76
C THR A 277 25.57 19.67 -34.84
N PRO A 278 26.94 19.70 -34.92
CA PRO A 278 27.78 18.72 -34.27
C PRO A 278 27.73 18.79 -32.76
N SER A 279 27.77 17.62 -32.15
CA SER A 279 27.64 17.35 -30.72
C SER A 279 28.73 18.02 -29.88
N GLN A 280 28.33 18.88 -28.96
CA GLN A 280 29.08 19.17 -27.74
C GLN A 280 28.76 18.11 -26.66
N PRO A 281 29.68 17.77 -25.75
CA PRO A 281 29.44 16.80 -24.71
C PRO A 281 28.34 17.29 -23.79
N SER A 282 27.37 16.42 -23.57
CA SER A 282 26.20 16.68 -22.71
C SER A 282 26.60 17.08 -21.30
N PRO A 283 26.00 18.11 -20.73
CA PRO A 283 26.15 18.42 -19.32
C PRO A 283 25.54 17.31 -18.47
N ASN A 284 26.15 17.11 -17.31
CA ASN A 284 25.71 16.24 -16.21
C ASN A 284 24.17 16.26 -16.04
N PRO A 285 23.52 15.10 -15.79
CA PRO A 285 22.08 15.09 -15.57
C PRO A 285 21.72 16.02 -14.41
N GLU A 286 20.87 16.97 -14.70
CA GLU A 286 20.37 17.96 -13.77
C GLU A 286 19.87 17.31 -12.49
N SER A 287 20.25 17.88 -11.36
CA SER A 287 19.67 17.61 -10.05
C SER A 287 18.21 18.05 -10.06
N GLY A 288 17.35 17.23 -10.69
CA GLY A 288 15.92 17.46 -10.70
C GLY A 288 15.39 17.45 -9.27
N SER A 289 14.85 18.55 -8.82
CA SER A 289 14.14 18.64 -7.57
C SER A 289 13.05 17.55 -7.55
N LEU A 290 13.02 16.78 -6.47
CA LEU A 290 11.95 15.81 -6.22
C LEU A 290 10.78 16.64 -5.68
N GLU A 291 10.06 17.29 -6.58
CA GLU A 291 8.92 18.13 -6.18
C GLU A 291 7.97 17.32 -5.30
N ASP A 292 7.65 17.89 -4.12
CA ASP A 292 6.70 17.38 -3.12
C ASP A 292 7.15 16.20 -2.22
N LEU A 293 8.37 15.67 -2.31
CA LEU A 293 8.87 14.72 -1.31
C LEU A 293 9.47 15.46 -0.09
N PRO A 294 9.39 14.87 1.12
CA PRO A 294 9.99 15.47 2.33
C PRO A 294 11.51 15.38 2.40
N PHE A 295 12.16 15.04 1.29
CA PHE A 295 13.60 14.90 1.13
C PHE A 295 14.02 15.22 -0.31
N ASN A 296 15.30 15.55 -0.49
CA ASN A 296 15.89 15.89 -1.79
C ASN A 296 17.12 15.04 -2.08
N VAL A 297 17.49 14.95 -3.35
CA VAL A 297 18.80 14.39 -3.74
C VAL A 297 19.91 15.20 -3.07
N GLY A 298 20.88 14.50 -2.50
CA GLY A 298 21.95 15.08 -1.69
C GLY A 298 21.67 15.11 -0.19
N GLU A 299 20.45 14.85 0.26
CA GLU A 299 20.14 14.79 1.69
C GLU A 299 20.98 13.71 2.39
N GLN A 300 21.66 14.09 3.47
CA GLN A 300 22.41 13.20 4.34
C GLN A 300 21.91 13.32 5.77
N LEU A 301 21.54 12.20 6.37
CA LEU A 301 21.12 12.10 7.77
C LEU A 301 22.14 11.24 8.53
N ASN A 302 22.92 11.90 9.40
CA ASN A 302 23.99 11.28 10.17
C ASN A 302 23.51 10.99 11.60
N TYR A 303 23.60 9.73 12.04
CA TYR A 303 23.17 9.29 13.36
C TYR A 303 24.35 8.84 14.20
N GLN A 304 24.31 9.17 15.48
CA GLN A 304 25.14 8.58 16.53
C GLN A 304 24.36 7.47 17.24
N ILE A 305 24.96 6.29 17.31
CA ILE A 305 24.35 5.10 17.90
C ILE A 305 24.93 4.86 19.28
N PHE A 306 24.07 4.77 20.28
CA PHE A 306 24.41 4.52 21.68
C PHE A 306 23.89 3.14 22.09
N LEU A 307 24.66 2.43 22.94
CA LEU A 307 24.32 1.10 23.44
C LEU A 307 24.24 1.13 24.97
N GLY A 308 23.08 0.75 25.52
CA GLY A 308 22.84 0.73 26.95
C GLY A 308 23.10 2.09 27.59
N ASN A 309 23.91 2.11 28.65
CA ASN A 309 24.25 3.32 29.40
C ASN A 309 25.58 3.97 28.95
N LEU A 310 26.14 3.54 27.82
CA LEU A 310 27.37 4.15 27.31
C LEU A 310 27.13 5.61 26.95
N GLN A 311 27.98 6.50 27.47
CA GLN A 311 27.89 7.93 27.18
C GLN A 311 28.49 8.29 25.82
N ALA A 312 29.50 7.53 25.38
CA ALA A 312 30.10 7.71 24.07
C ALA A 312 29.36 6.91 22.99
N PRO A 313 29.26 7.42 21.76
CA PRO A 313 28.65 6.67 20.66
C PRO A 313 29.39 5.36 20.38
N ALA A 314 28.65 4.26 20.35
CA ALA A 314 29.16 2.94 19.97
C ALA A 314 29.26 2.75 18.46
N GLY A 315 28.52 3.53 17.69
CA GLY A 315 28.52 3.48 16.23
C GLY A 315 27.98 4.75 15.60
N ASN A 316 28.12 4.81 14.27
CA ASN A 316 27.55 5.86 13.44
C ASN A 316 26.81 5.23 12.27
N ALA A 317 25.72 5.88 11.83
CA ALA A 317 25.02 5.52 10.61
C ALA A 317 24.75 6.76 9.77
N MET A 318 24.84 6.62 8.44
CA MET A 318 24.58 7.71 7.49
C MET A 318 23.60 7.21 6.43
N PHE A 319 22.42 7.81 6.41
CA PHE A 319 21.45 7.65 5.34
C PHE A 319 21.64 8.77 4.33
N HIS A 320 21.62 8.43 3.04
CA HIS A 320 21.90 9.38 1.97
C HIS A 320 20.98 9.15 0.77
N VAL A 321 20.28 10.19 0.32
CA VAL A 321 19.61 10.26 -0.98
C VAL A 321 20.67 10.63 -2.01
N ARG A 322 21.31 9.64 -2.61
CA ARG A 322 22.59 9.84 -3.31
C ARG A 322 22.43 10.48 -4.69
N SER A 323 21.52 9.99 -5.50
CA SER A 323 21.35 10.47 -6.88
C SER A 323 20.01 10.05 -7.46
N ARG A 324 19.57 10.77 -8.48
CA ARG A 324 18.57 10.30 -9.44
C ARG A 324 19.24 10.20 -10.81
N ALA A 325 19.23 9.03 -11.39
CA ALA A 325 19.82 8.76 -12.70
C ALA A 325 19.22 7.49 -13.31
N ARG A 326 19.43 7.30 -14.61
CA ARG A 326 19.09 6.03 -15.25
C ARG A 326 20.04 4.93 -14.78
N GLN A 327 19.50 3.91 -14.11
CA GLN A 327 20.20 2.74 -13.61
C GLN A 327 19.44 1.49 -14.01
N PHE A 328 20.16 0.46 -14.48
CA PHE A 328 19.52 -0.82 -14.90
C PHE A 328 18.36 -0.59 -15.88
N ASP A 329 18.56 0.32 -16.85
CA ASP A 329 17.59 0.73 -17.88
C ASP A 329 16.29 1.37 -17.35
N ARG A 330 16.28 1.83 -16.09
CA ARG A 330 15.15 2.52 -15.45
C ARG A 330 15.57 3.87 -14.87
N ASP A 331 14.65 4.82 -14.78
CA ASP A 331 14.84 6.02 -13.94
C ASP A 331 14.85 5.55 -12.48
N ALA A 332 15.91 5.84 -11.77
CA ALA A 332 16.14 5.36 -10.42
C ALA A 332 16.55 6.48 -9.48
N LEU A 333 15.98 6.45 -8.29
CA LEU A 333 16.48 7.19 -7.14
C LEU A 333 17.30 6.22 -6.28
N LEU A 334 18.54 6.57 -5.98
CA LEU A 334 19.44 5.74 -5.19
C LEU A 334 19.49 6.20 -3.75
N PHE A 335 19.02 5.34 -2.85
CA PHE A 335 19.21 5.48 -1.41
C PHE A 335 20.39 4.62 -0.94
N THR A 336 21.19 5.14 -0.02
CA THR A 336 22.29 4.39 0.59
C THR A 336 22.28 4.56 2.11
N LEU A 337 22.70 3.51 2.82
CA LEU A 337 23.00 3.51 4.25
C LEU A 337 24.39 2.94 4.44
N LYS A 338 25.20 3.64 5.25
CA LYS A 338 26.45 3.11 5.80
C LYS A 338 26.35 3.13 7.32
N ALA A 339 26.63 2.02 7.96
CA ALA A 339 26.66 1.91 9.42
C ALA A 339 27.96 1.25 9.87
N GLN A 340 28.61 1.83 10.86
CA GLN A 340 29.87 1.30 11.36
C GLN A 340 30.03 1.52 12.87
N THR A 341 30.66 0.59 13.54
CA THR A 341 31.06 0.77 14.94
C THR A 341 32.20 1.76 15.07
N THR A 342 32.21 2.55 16.15
CA THR A 342 33.33 3.45 16.46
C THR A 342 34.54 2.64 16.93
N ASN A 343 35.74 3.19 16.82
CA ASN A 343 36.98 2.53 17.24
C ASN A 343 36.92 2.10 18.73
N ALA A 344 36.27 2.89 19.58
CA ALA A 344 36.08 2.57 21.00
C ALA A 344 35.21 1.32 21.24
N ALA A 345 34.21 1.09 20.39
CA ALA A 345 33.28 -0.02 20.51
C ALA A 345 33.69 -1.27 19.71
N GLN A 346 34.66 -1.19 18.80
CA GLN A 346 35.05 -2.31 17.94
C GLN A 346 35.51 -3.56 18.71
N ARG A 347 36.01 -3.39 19.94
CA ARG A 347 36.40 -4.53 20.80
C ARG A 347 35.18 -5.28 21.36
N LEU A 348 34.04 -4.63 21.44
CA LEU A 348 32.79 -5.22 21.91
C LEU A 348 32.01 -5.86 20.76
N PHE A 349 31.94 -5.12 19.67
CA PHE A 349 31.20 -5.53 18.48
C PHE A 349 31.74 -4.78 17.26
N PHE A 350 32.11 -5.50 16.22
CA PHE A 350 32.54 -4.90 14.96
C PHE A 350 31.41 -4.98 13.95
N ALA A 351 31.01 -3.84 13.38
CA ALA A 351 30.14 -3.76 12.23
C ALA A 351 30.63 -2.73 11.22
N ASN A 352 30.53 -3.07 9.94
CA ASN A 352 30.73 -2.16 8.81
C ASN A 352 29.76 -2.58 7.69
N ASP A 353 28.59 -2.01 7.74
CA ASP A 353 27.46 -2.42 6.92
C ASP A 353 27.14 -1.36 5.86
N GLN A 354 26.81 -1.82 4.67
CA GLN A 354 26.39 -0.97 3.57
C GLN A 354 25.14 -1.54 2.92
N PHE A 355 24.18 -0.65 2.67
CA PHE A 355 22.95 -0.95 1.97
C PHE A 355 22.76 0.04 0.82
N SER A 356 22.22 -0.43 -0.29
CA SER A 356 21.81 0.40 -1.42
C SER A 356 20.43 -0.05 -1.88
N SER A 357 19.54 0.89 -2.15
CA SER A 357 18.21 0.62 -2.68
C SER A 357 17.99 1.50 -3.90
N TYR A 358 17.70 0.87 -5.03
CA TYR A 358 17.32 1.53 -6.26
C TYR A 358 15.81 1.49 -6.37
N VAL A 359 15.19 2.66 -6.31
CA VAL A 359 13.73 2.79 -6.26
C VAL A 359 13.22 3.56 -7.46
N ASP A 360 12.01 3.25 -7.87
CA ASP A 360 11.26 4.06 -8.81
C ASP A 360 10.94 5.43 -8.18
N PRO A 361 11.33 6.56 -8.79
CA PRO A 361 11.15 7.88 -8.19
C PRO A 361 9.69 8.28 -7.96
N LYS A 362 8.75 7.68 -8.69
CA LYS A 362 7.33 8.00 -8.61
C LYS A 362 6.62 7.23 -7.49
N THR A 363 7.00 5.97 -7.29
CA THR A 363 6.33 5.08 -6.33
C THR A 363 7.14 4.84 -5.05
N LEU A 364 8.43 5.17 -5.06
CA LEU A 364 9.44 4.81 -4.05
C LEU A 364 9.56 3.29 -3.83
N LEU A 365 9.05 2.48 -4.75
CA LEU A 365 9.14 1.03 -4.69
C LEU A 365 10.51 0.56 -5.18
N PRO A 366 11.21 -0.27 -4.41
CA PRO A 366 12.50 -0.78 -4.81
C PRO A 366 12.34 -1.79 -5.96
N PHE A 367 13.23 -1.71 -6.95
CA PHE A 367 13.37 -2.73 -7.98
C PHE A 367 14.72 -3.46 -7.87
N ARG A 368 15.66 -2.93 -7.07
CA ARG A 368 16.91 -3.59 -6.73
C ARG A 368 17.39 -3.14 -5.35
N SER A 369 17.86 -4.10 -4.56
CA SER A 369 18.40 -3.90 -3.23
C SER A 369 19.75 -4.61 -3.11
N GLU A 370 20.76 -3.94 -2.57
CA GLU A 370 22.09 -4.48 -2.37
C GLU A 370 22.48 -4.32 -0.91
N MET A 371 23.02 -5.37 -0.34
CA MET A 371 23.40 -5.43 1.06
C MET A 371 24.78 -6.06 1.21
N ASN A 372 25.70 -5.36 1.86
CA ASN A 372 27.03 -5.86 2.23
C ASN A 372 27.19 -5.67 3.73
N LEU A 373 27.13 -6.75 4.50
CA LEU A 373 27.24 -6.75 5.95
C LEU A 373 28.57 -7.37 6.38
N ILE A 374 29.23 -6.69 7.29
CA ILE A 374 30.45 -7.16 7.94
C ILE A 374 30.27 -7.02 9.46
N GLU A 375 29.78 -8.07 10.11
CA GLU A 375 29.46 -8.11 11.53
C GLU A 375 30.33 -9.14 12.25
N GLY A 376 31.38 -8.73 12.93
CA GLY A 376 32.36 -9.63 13.51
C GLY A 376 32.99 -10.56 12.46
N SER A 377 32.80 -11.87 12.59
CA SER A 377 33.22 -12.88 11.60
C SER A 377 32.20 -13.11 10.49
N ARG A 378 30.96 -12.65 10.64
CA ARG A 378 29.91 -12.81 9.64
C ARG A 378 30.16 -11.87 8.46
N ARG A 379 30.07 -12.45 7.27
CA ARG A 379 30.08 -11.70 5.99
C ARG A 379 28.84 -12.09 5.21
N LEU A 380 28.08 -11.10 4.79
CA LEU A 380 26.93 -11.30 3.92
C LEU A 380 27.00 -10.28 2.79
N ASN A 381 27.07 -10.77 1.56
CA ASN A 381 26.89 -9.95 0.38
C ASN A 381 25.67 -10.52 -0.36
N GLN A 382 24.68 -9.68 -0.59
CA GLN A 382 23.43 -10.09 -1.21
C GLN A 382 22.90 -8.99 -2.13
N THR A 383 22.48 -9.41 -3.31
CA THR A 383 21.73 -8.58 -4.24
C THR A 383 20.34 -9.20 -4.45
N LEU A 384 19.31 -8.38 -4.37
CA LEU A 384 17.94 -8.75 -4.70
C LEU A 384 17.46 -7.92 -5.88
N THR A 385 17.00 -8.59 -6.92
CA THR A 385 16.24 -7.96 -8.01
C THR A 385 14.76 -8.15 -7.70
N ILE A 386 14.03 -7.05 -7.59
CA ILE A 386 12.63 -7.03 -7.13
C ILE A 386 11.75 -6.67 -8.32
N ASN A 387 10.84 -7.55 -8.65
CA ASN A 387 9.85 -7.32 -9.68
C ASN A 387 8.51 -7.03 -9.02
N GLN A 388 8.17 -5.74 -8.97
CA GLN A 388 6.93 -5.27 -8.35
C GLN A 388 5.68 -5.64 -9.17
N ASP A 389 5.82 -5.85 -10.48
CA ASP A 389 4.69 -6.20 -11.34
C ASP A 389 4.26 -7.65 -11.12
N TYR A 390 5.22 -8.53 -10.84
CA TYR A 390 4.97 -9.95 -10.60
C TYR A 390 4.97 -10.34 -9.12
N GLY A 391 5.23 -9.40 -8.21
CA GLY A 391 5.29 -9.71 -6.78
C GLY A 391 6.38 -10.71 -6.42
N THR A 392 7.57 -10.57 -7.02
CA THR A 392 8.70 -11.47 -6.78
C THR A 392 9.99 -10.72 -6.50
N ALA A 393 10.86 -11.32 -5.69
CA ALA A 393 12.24 -10.92 -5.56
C ALA A 393 13.14 -12.12 -5.88
N THR A 394 14.21 -11.88 -6.62
CA THR A 394 15.19 -12.92 -6.97
C THR A 394 16.54 -12.53 -6.38
N SER A 395 17.14 -13.45 -5.62
CA SER A 395 18.48 -13.24 -5.06
C SER A 395 19.58 -13.50 -6.12
N ASP A 396 20.78 -13.05 -5.86
CA ASP A 396 21.98 -13.36 -6.64
C ASP A 396 22.30 -14.86 -6.69
N LYS A 397 21.73 -15.66 -5.77
CA LYS A 397 21.78 -17.13 -5.76
C LYS A 397 20.63 -17.76 -6.54
N SER A 398 19.89 -16.99 -7.33
CA SER A 398 18.72 -17.43 -8.10
C SER A 398 17.57 -17.99 -7.24
N GLU A 399 17.56 -17.69 -5.93
CA GLU A 399 16.43 -18.00 -5.07
C GLU A 399 15.29 -17.03 -5.37
N ARG A 400 14.15 -17.57 -5.78
CA ARG A 400 12.93 -16.79 -6.00
C ARG A 400 12.11 -16.70 -4.71
N ILE A 401 11.76 -15.49 -4.35
CA ILE A 401 10.99 -15.16 -3.16
C ILE A 401 9.69 -14.51 -3.63
N GLU A 402 8.56 -15.08 -3.25
CA GLU A 402 7.26 -14.46 -3.47
C GLU A 402 7.06 -13.33 -2.47
N ILE A 403 6.75 -12.14 -2.95
CA ILE A 403 6.53 -10.95 -2.13
C ILE A 403 5.19 -10.29 -2.48
N PRO A 404 4.52 -9.65 -1.53
CA PRO A 404 3.43 -8.74 -1.83
C PRO A 404 3.89 -7.63 -2.77
N ILE A 405 3.05 -7.30 -3.75
CA ILE A 405 3.29 -6.12 -4.57
C ILE A 405 3.21 -4.89 -3.66
N GLY A 406 4.14 -3.96 -3.83
CA GLY A 406 4.30 -2.84 -2.89
C GLY A 406 5.22 -3.16 -1.71
N THR A 407 5.96 -4.27 -1.76
CA THR A 407 6.96 -4.60 -0.74
C THR A 407 8.16 -3.67 -0.85
N HIS A 408 8.54 -3.09 0.27
CA HIS A 408 9.70 -2.22 0.43
C HIS A 408 10.88 -3.01 1.01
N ASP A 409 12.09 -2.53 0.75
CA ASP A 409 13.26 -2.86 1.55
C ASP A 409 13.42 -1.86 2.71
N TYR A 410 14.46 -2.02 3.53
CA TYR A 410 14.70 -1.16 4.69
C TYR A 410 14.88 0.31 4.33
N LEU A 411 15.58 0.61 3.22
CA LEU A 411 15.88 1.99 2.83
C LEU A 411 14.71 2.66 2.16
N SER A 412 14.06 1.99 1.22
CA SER A 412 12.87 2.52 0.58
C SER A 412 11.75 2.76 1.59
N PHE A 413 11.60 1.87 2.58
CA PHE A 413 10.68 2.07 3.70
C PHE A 413 11.03 3.30 4.55
N PHE A 414 12.31 3.48 4.90
CA PHE A 414 12.76 4.63 5.70
C PHE A 414 12.33 5.97 5.09
N TYR A 415 12.49 6.13 3.79
CA TYR A 415 12.10 7.34 3.08
C TYR A 415 10.59 7.40 2.82
N LEU A 416 9.96 6.28 2.50
CA LEU A 416 8.51 6.20 2.34
C LEU A 416 7.76 6.61 3.61
N ALA A 417 8.20 6.17 4.78
CA ALA A 417 7.54 6.47 6.05
C ALA A 417 7.44 7.97 6.33
N ARG A 418 8.34 8.78 5.77
CA ARG A 418 8.32 10.25 5.88
C ARG A 418 7.20 10.88 5.04
N THR A 419 6.66 10.17 4.05
CA THR A 419 5.56 10.65 3.22
C THR A 419 4.18 10.40 3.84
N PHE A 420 4.11 9.60 4.92
CA PHE A 420 2.84 9.23 5.54
C PHE A 420 2.24 10.41 6.33
N ASN A 421 0.91 10.44 6.39
CA ASN A 421 0.27 11.20 7.43
C ASN A 421 0.38 10.44 8.76
N ILE A 422 1.11 10.99 9.71
CA ILE A 422 1.40 10.41 11.02
C ILE A 422 0.75 11.18 12.16
N THR A 423 -0.29 11.99 11.89
CA THR A 423 -1.01 12.70 12.94
C THR A 423 -1.70 11.71 13.88
N PRO A 424 -1.37 11.66 15.19
CA PRO A 424 -2.00 10.74 16.12
C PRO A 424 -3.49 11.01 16.33
N PRO A 425 -4.31 9.96 16.58
CA PRO A 425 -3.97 8.54 16.52
C PRO A 425 -4.08 8.00 15.09
N LYS A 426 -3.04 7.37 14.59
CA LYS A 426 -3.06 6.79 13.24
C LYS A 426 -2.19 5.54 13.16
N ARG A 427 -2.61 4.59 12.30
CA ARG A 427 -1.86 3.39 12.00
C ARG A 427 -1.78 3.21 10.49
N ASN A 428 -0.57 3.09 9.97
CA ASN A 428 -0.28 2.72 8.58
C ASN A 428 0.30 1.31 8.56
N ALA A 429 0.19 0.63 7.43
CA ALA A 429 0.79 -0.68 7.23
C ALA A 429 1.50 -0.73 5.88
N VAL A 430 2.66 -1.39 5.82
CA VAL A 430 3.41 -1.61 4.59
C VAL A 430 4.00 -3.01 4.58
N SER A 431 4.13 -3.61 3.40
CA SER A 431 4.91 -4.82 3.24
C SER A 431 6.40 -4.46 3.17
N ILE A 432 7.21 -5.15 3.97
CA ILE A 432 8.67 -4.99 4.02
C ILE A 432 9.36 -6.34 3.89
N LEU A 433 10.46 -6.39 3.16
CA LEU A 433 11.26 -7.60 3.02
C LEU A 433 12.32 -7.66 4.13
N VAL A 434 12.20 -8.62 5.03
CA VAL A 434 13.09 -8.84 6.17
C VAL A 434 13.70 -10.23 6.09
N ASN A 435 15.04 -10.34 5.95
CA ASN A 435 15.73 -11.62 5.83
C ASN A 435 15.10 -12.55 4.77
N ASN A 436 14.87 -12.03 3.58
CA ASN A 436 14.25 -12.72 2.44
C ASN A 436 12.80 -13.22 2.71
N ARG A 437 12.13 -12.65 3.69
CA ARG A 437 10.73 -12.96 4.00
C ARG A 437 9.91 -11.69 4.01
N PRO A 438 8.81 -11.63 3.25
CA PRO A 438 7.91 -10.49 3.35
C PRO A 438 7.22 -10.51 4.71
N LYS A 439 7.11 -9.32 5.32
CA LYS A 439 6.42 -9.08 6.58
C LYS A 439 5.59 -7.83 6.45
N THR A 440 4.50 -7.78 7.18
CA THR A 440 3.77 -6.53 7.34
C THR A 440 4.32 -5.76 8.51
N LEU A 441 4.71 -4.52 8.24
CA LEU A 441 5.16 -3.56 9.23
C LEU A 441 4.05 -2.56 9.50
N PHE A 442 3.64 -2.46 10.75
CA PHE A 442 2.68 -1.47 11.23
C PHE A 442 3.40 -0.28 11.82
N ILE A 443 3.00 0.90 11.38
CA ILE A 443 3.49 2.20 11.86
C ILE A 443 2.35 2.87 12.61
N THR A 444 2.38 2.84 13.94
CA THR A 444 1.36 3.44 14.78
C THR A 444 1.85 4.75 15.35
N SER A 445 1.16 5.84 15.07
CA SER A 445 1.41 7.15 15.68
C SER A 445 0.84 7.15 17.10
N VAL A 446 1.73 7.24 18.09
CA VAL A 446 1.36 7.09 19.50
C VAL A 446 0.96 8.41 20.14
N LYS A 447 1.86 9.40 20.09
CA LYS A 447 1.66 10.72 20.72
C LYS A 447 2.58 11.77 20.13
N ARG A 448 2.24 13.04 20.39
CA ARG A 448 3.14 14.17 20.21
C ARG A 448 3.89 14.44 21.51
N GLU A 449 5.19 14.66 21.40
CA GLU A 449 6.03 15.05 22.53
C GLU A 449 7.28 15.79 22.02
N ALA A 450 7.83 16.65 22.86
CA ALA A 450 9.12 17.26 22.58
C ALA A 450 10.23 16.40 23.20
N ILE A 451 11.28 16.13 22.44
CA ILE A 451 12.44 15.37 22.93
C ILE A 451 13.73 16.19 22.82
N GLN A 452 14.67 15.90 23.71
CA GLN A 452 16.00 16.50 23.71
C GLN A 452 16.94 15.69 22.81
N ILE A 453 17.58 16.38 21.84
CA ILE A 453 18.67 15.84 21.00
C ILE A 453 19.86 16.80 21.13
N GLY A 454 20.92 16.37 21.80
CA GLY A 454 22.02 17.28 22.15
C GLY A 454 21.50 18.46 22.98
N THR A 455 21.70 19.67 22.50
CA THR A 455 21.24 20.92 23.14
C THR A 455 19.88 21.42 22.62
N GLN A 456 19.30 20.74 21.64
CA GLN A 456 18.05 21.19 20.99
C GLN A 456 16.84 20.41 21.50
N THR A 457 15.74 21.10 21.76
CA THR A 457 14.44 20.51 22.02
C THR A 457 13.61 20.52 20.74
N ILE A 458 13.16 19.33 20.30
CA ILE A 458 12.50 19.13 19.03
C ILE A 458 11.08 18.64 19.25
N PRO A 459 10.06 19.33 18.72
CA PRO A 459 8.70 18.81 18.66
C PRO A 459 8.67 17.56 17.76
N THR A 460 8.13 16.47 18.26
CA THR A 460 8.12 15.19 17.55
C THR A 460 6.80 14.46 17.68
N ILE A 461 6.60 13.52 16.78
CA ILE A 461 5.58 12.47 16.85
C ILE A 461 6.29 11.14 17.10
N GLN A 462 5.92 10.47 18.20
CA GLN A 462 6.42 9.13 18.50
C GLN A 462 5.65 8.09 17.68
N LEU A 463 6.38 7.24 16.96
CA LEU A 463 5.87 6.10 16.22
C LEU A 463 6.28 4.80 16.91
N SER A 464 5.35 3.86 16.99
CA SER A 464 5.62 2.45 17.35
C SER A 464 5.63 1.63 16.07
N LEU A 465 6.71 0.88 15.83
CA LEU A 465 6.84 -0.02 14.70
C LEU A 465 6.72 -1.46 15.20
N THR A 466 5.73 -2.17 14.68
CA THR A 466 5.45 -3.57 15.03
C THR A 466 5.27 -4.39 13.77
N THR A 467 5.51 -5.69 13.85
CA THR A 467 5.34 -6.60 12.71
C THR A 467 4.13 -7.52 12.92
N ASP A 468 3.82 -8.31 11.90
CA ASP A 468 2.84 -9.40 11.95
C ASP A 468 3.34 -10.67 12.67
N ASP A 469 4.52 -10.61 13.29
CA ASP A 469 5.08 -11.72 14.06
C ASP A 469 4.23 -12.04 15.32
N PRO A 470 4.33 -13.29 15.86
CA PRO A 470 3.63 -13.66 17.09
C PRO A 470 3.97 -12.79 18.31
N GLN A 471 5.14 -12.16 18.31
CA GLN A 471 5.57 -11.17 19.29
C GLN A 471 5.85 -9.83 18.57
N PRO A 472 4.81 -9.08 18.18
CA PRO A 472 4.94 -7.96 17.25
C PRO A 472 5.79 -6.81 17.79
N ASP A 473 5.85 -6.61 19.09
CA ASP A 473 6.59 -5.52 19.75
C ASP A 473 7.77 -6.03 20.60
N LYS A 474 8.32 -7.19 20.25
CA LYS A 474 9.42 -7.84 21.00
C LYS A 474 10.63 -6.93 21.21
N TYR A 475 10.94 -6.10 20.22
CA TYR A 475 12.10 -5.22 20.25
C TYR A 475 11.79 -3.81 20.74
N LEU A 476 10.55 -3.49 21.08
CA LEU A 476 10.09 -2.16 21.48
C LEU A 476 10.62 -1.07 20.55
N PHE A 477 10.49 -1.29 19.24
CA PHE A 477 11.05 -0.38 18.25
C PHE A 477 10.23 0.91 18.20
N ARG A 478 10.87 2.05 18.49
CA ARG A 478 10.23 3.37 18.50
C ARG A 478 11.03 4.34 17.65
N VAL A 479 10.32 5.23 16.97
CA VAL A 479 10.90 6.30 16.16
C VAL A 479 10.25 7.61 16.54
N TRP A 480 11.06 8.64 16.75
CA TRP A 480 10.59 10.02 16.90
C TRP A 480 10.87 10.76 15.61
N VAL A 481 9.82 11.26 15.00
CA VAL A 481 9.87 11.99 13.74
C VAL A 481 9.52 13.45 14.03
N SER A 482 10.26 14.41 13.44
CA SER A 482 9.97 15.85 13.63
C SER A 482 8.53 16.16 13.20
N ASP A 483 7.83 16.97 14.01
CA ASP A 483 6.44 17.40 13.73
C ASP A 483 6.43 18.60 12.76
N ASP A 484 7.15 18.47 11.65
CA ASP A 484 7.23 19.45 10.57
C ASP A 484 7.08 18.75 9.19
N LYS A 485 7.10 19.54 8.11
CA LYS A 485 6.96 19.01 6.74
C LYS A 485 8.07 18.05 6.32
N ARG A 486 9.27 18.18 6.89
CA ARG A 486 10.44 17.32 6.56
C ARG A 486 10.32 15.92 7.15
N ARG A 487 9.57 15.79 8.27
CA ARG A 487 9.36 14.50 8.97
C ARG A 487 10.67 13.76 9.18
N LEU A 488 11.66 14.47 9.70
CA LEU A 488 12.98 13.92 9.97
C LEU A 488 12.90 12.89 11.09
N PRO A 489 13.32 11.63 10.88
CA PRO A 489 13.48 10.67 11.97
C PRO A 489 14.64 11.12 12.85
N VAL A 490 14.36 11.74 14.02
CA VAL A 490 15.39 12.37 14.87
C VAL A 490 15.93 11.40 15.92
N ARG A 491 15.16 10.37 16.28
CA ARG A 491 15.59 9.32 17.22
C ARG A 491 14.97 7.98 16.87
N PHE A 492 15.76 6.91 17.03
CA PHE A 492 15.31 5.53 17.04
C PHE A 492 15.70 4.88 18.36
N THR A 493 14.84 4.01 18.86
CA THR A 493 15.19 3.12 19.98
C THR A 493 14.72 1.71 19.70
N ALA A 494 15.50 0.74 20.15
CA ALA A 494 15.14 -0.67 20.12
C ALA A 494 15.74 -1.38 21.35
N THR A 495 15.06 -2.41 21.82
CA THR A 495 15.58 -3.30 22.87
C THR A 495 16.20 -4.52 22.22
N THR A 496 17.46 -4.76 22.46
CA THR A 496 18.22 -5.91 21.92
C THR A 496 18.72 -6.80 23.06
N ARG A 497 19.34 -7.91 22.71
CA ARG A 497 20.01 -8.78 23.71
C ARG A 497 21.19 -8.10 24.40
N LEU A 498 21.77 -7.08 23.76
CA LEU A 498 22.88 -6.30 24.31
C LEU A 498 22.41 -5.08 25.12
N GLY A 499 21.11 -4.94 25.34
CA GLY A 499 20.49 -3.80 25.98
C GLY A 499 19.73 -2.88 25.02
N GLN A 500 19.37 -1.70 25.50
CA GLN A 500 18.70 -0.70 24.69
C GLN A 500 19.70 -0.07 23.71
N VAL A 501 19.33 -0.04 22.44
CA VAL A 501 20.01 0.72 21.40
C VAL A 501 19.24 2.00 21.13
N ARG A 502 19.95 3.12 21.05
CA ARG A 502 19.41 4.43 20.68
C ARG A 502 20.26 5.02 19.55
N ALA A 503 19.62 5.52 18.51
CA ALA A 503 20.28 6.28 17.46
C ALA A 503 19.67 7.68 17.42
N ASP A 504 20.50 8.70 17.60
CA ASP A 504 20.11 10.10 17.57
C ASP A 504 20.69 10.79 16.33
N LEU A 505 19.89 11.62 15.68
CA LEU A 505 20.34 12.44 14.55
C LEU A 505 21.40 13.45 15.06
N ALA A 506 22.64 13.35 14.54
CA ALA A 506 23.78 14.09 15.06
C ALA A 506 23.70 15.60 14.80
N ILE A 507 23.17 15.97 13.63
CA ILE A 507 22.98 17.36 13.22
C ILE A 507 21.57 17.46 12.61
N ILE A 508 20.76 18.35 13.17
CA ILE A 508 19.44 18.62 12.62
C ILE A 508 19.62 19.73 11.58
N PRO A 509 19.32 19.44 10.29
CA PRO A 509 19.40 20.46 9.27
C PRO A 509 18.52 21.65 9.64
N LEU A 510 19.08 22.86 9.63
CA LEU A 510 18.32 24.08 9.86
C LEU A 510 17.23 24.19 8.78
N THR A 511 16.04 24.64 9.18
CA THR A 511 14.97 24.95 8.24
C THR A 511 15.44 26.17 7.44
N SER A 512 15.68 26.03 6.14
CA SER A 512 15.67 27.19 5.25
C SER A 512 14.27 27.80 5.32
N GLN A 513 14.17 29.01 5.84
CA GLN A 513 12.93 29.80 5.88
C GLN A 513 12.42 30.10 4.47
#